data_d874ad816a39f5176c621d6ced42836a
#
_entry.id   d874ad816a39f5176c621d6ced42836a
#
_cell.length_a   1.000
_cell.length_b   1.000
_cell.length_c   1.000
_cell.angle_alpha   90.00
_cell.angle_beta   90.00
_cell.angle_gamma   90.00
#
_symmetry.space_group_name_H-M   'P 1'
#
loop_
_entity.id
_entity.type
_entity.pdbx_description
1 polymer ?
#
loop_
_entity_poly.entity_id
_entity_poly.type
_entity_poly.pdbx_seq_one_letter_code
_entity_poly.pdbx_strand_id
1 'polypeptide(L)'
;MDIEIIAPGIFKKLLEFSLSKEEKEHVTLGIYSRKDKFRTYNVSNKTNISQFRWTVDTSDDLAFVKSIFAHFESKEINFTFEDVLKLVKEHPNLNRIMFR
;
A
#
# COMPACT_ATOMS: atom_id res chain seq x y z
N MET A 1 -1.44 0.21 1.98
CA MET A 1 -1.55 -0.09 0.53
C MET A 1 -1.07 1.12 -0.23
N ASP A 2 -0.10 0.91 -1.11
CA ASP A 2 0.49 1.99 -1.90
C ASP A 2 0.12 1.81 -3.36
N ILE A 3 -0.31 2.90 -3.98
CA ILE A 3 -0.62 2.93 -5.40
C ILE A 3 0.17 4.07 -6.01
N GLU A 4 0.88 3.78 -7.09
CA GLU A 4 1.67 4.77 -7.81
C GLU A 4 1.22 4.78 -9.27
N ILE A 5 0.98 5.97 -9.79
CA ILE A 5 0.62 6.17 -11.20
C ILE A 5 1.74 6.98 -11.85
N ILE A 6 2.30 6.43 -12.91
CA ILE A 6 3.49 6.99 -13.56
C ILE A 6 3.20 7.18 -15.05
N ALA A 7 3.49 8.38 -15.57
CA ALA A 7 3.35 8.63 -16.99
C ALA A 7 4.35 7.77 -17.80
N PRO A 8 3.94 7.24 -18.96
CA PRO A 8 4.76 6.25 -19.71
C PRO A 8 6.17 6.72 -20.05
N GLY A 9 6.36 8.02 -20.33
CA GLY A 9 7.68 8.57 -20.68
C GLY A 9 8.66 8.69 -19.51
N ILE A 10 8.19 8.58 -18.27
CA ILE A 10 9.01 8.79 -17.09
C ILE A 10 10.06 7.70 -16.92
N PHE A 11 9.71 6.44 -17.17
CA PHE A 11 10.68 5.35 -17.07
C PHE A 11 11.81 5.50 -18.09
N LYS A 12 11.47 5.92 -19.31
CA LYS A 12 12.48 6.17 -20.34
C LYS A 12 13.44 7.29 -19.91
N LYS A 13 12.89 8.37 -19.35
CA LYS A 13 13.69 9.47 -18.80
C LYS A 13 14.57 9.00 -17.63
N LEU A 14 14.05 8.13 -16.77
CA LEU A 14 14.80 7.58 -15.65
C LEU A 14 16.02 6.78 -16.09
N LEU A 15 15.93 6.06 -17.21
CA LEU A 15 17.04 5.29 -17.76
C LEU A 15 18.20 6.16 -18.26
N GLU A 16 18.01 7.46 -18.44
CA GLU A 16 19.08 8.39 -18.80
C GLU A 16 20.02 8.67 -17.63
N PHE A 17 19.60 8.35 -16.40
CA PHE A 17 20.41 8.53 -15.20
C PHE A 17 21.21 7.27 -14.89
N SER A 18 22.35 7.46 -14.20
CA SER A 18 23.13 6.36 -13.67
C SER A 18 22.47 5.85 -12.38
N LEU A 19 21.76 4.74 -12.49
CA LEU A 19 20.99 4.17 -11.39
C LEU A 19 21.85 3.26 -10.51
N SER A 20 21.70 3.41 -9.19
CA SER A 20 22.31 2.48 -8.23
C SER A 20 21.63 1.11 -8.28
N LYS A 21 22.25 0.12 -7.64
CA LYS A 21 21.67 -1.23 -7.53
C LYS A 21 20.29 -1.18 -6.85
N GLU A 22 20.17 -0.40 -5.77
CA GLU A 22 18.92 -0.24 -5.03
C GLU A 22 17.86 0.44 -5.89
N GLU A 23 18.22 1.46 -6.67
CA GLU A 23 17.30 2.15 -7.56
C GLU A 23 16.78 1.25 -8.68
N LYS A 24 17.59 0.29 -9.12
CA LYS A 24 17.16 -0.72 -10.11
C LYS A 24 16.24 -1.76 -9.50
N GLU A 25 16.43 -2.09 -8.24
CA GLU A 25 15.61 -3.07 -7.51
C GLU A 25 14.25 -2.49 -7.12
N HIS A 26 14.24 -1.23 -6.68
CA HIS A 26 13.03 -0.52 -6.25
C HIS A 26 12.59 0.48 -7.32
N VAL A 27 11.66 0.07 -8.15
CA VAL A 27 11.26 0.72 -9.41
C VAL A 27 11.11 2.25 -9.33
N THR A 28 10.54 2.77 -8.26
CA THR A 28 10.26 4.20 -8.13
C THR A 28 11.28 4.98 -7.29
N LEU A 29 12.22 4.28 -6.67
CA LEU A 29 13.22 4.92 -5.82
C LEU A 29 14.06 5.96 -6.58
N GLY A 30 14.43 5.67 -7.83
CA GLY A 30 15.18 6.58 -8.68
C GLY A 30 14.45 7.91 -8.94
N ILE A 31 13.11 7.88 -8.97
CA ILE A 31 12.27 9.07 -9.12
C ILE A 31 12.27 9.87 -7.81
N TYR A 32 12.05 9.21 -6.67
CA TYR A 32 12.04 9.86 -5.36
C TYR A 32 13.39 10.47 -4.99
N SER A 33 14.48 9.85 -5.43
CA SER A 33 15.83 10.37 -5.23
C SER A 33 16.14 11.63 -6.07
N ARG A 34 15.29 11.92 -7.05
CA ARG A 34 15.48 13.03 -8.01
C ARG A 34 14.23 13.88 -8.13
N LYS A 35 13.70 14.32 -7.00
CA LYS A 35 12.46 15.13 -6.96
C LYS A 35 12.57 16.44 -7.74
N ASP A 36 13.76 16.98 -7.90
CA ASP A 36 14.03 18.17 -8.69
C ASP A 36 13.95 17.91 -10.21
N LYS A 37 14.04 16.66 -10.64
CA LYS A 37 13.99 16.25 -12.05
C LYS A 37 12.63 15.72 -12.49
N PHE A 38 11.78 15.32 -11.55
CA PHE A 38 10.47 14.76 -11.82
C PHE A 38 9.41 15.49 -11.01
N ARG A 39 8.29 15.80 -11.67
CA ARG A 39 7.11 16.34 -10.96
C ARG A 39 6.37 15.20 -10.30
N THR A 40 6.18 15.31 -8.99
CA THR A 40 5.46 14.32 -8.21
C THR A 40 4.28 14.98 -7.50
N TYR A 41 3.22 14.20 -7.33
CA TYR A 41 2.06 14.63 -6.57
C TYR A 41 1.64 13.52 -5.62
N ASN A 42 1.44 13.86 -4.36
CA ASN A 42 1.00 12.90 -3.35
C ASN A 42 -0.52 12.99 -3.16
N VAL A 43 -1.20 11.87 -3.39
CA VAL A 43 -2.62 11.74 -3.08
C VAL A 43 -2.72 11.04 -1.73
N SER A 44 -3.27 11.75 -0.75
CA SER A 44 -3.41 11.20 0.59
C SER A 44 -4.88 11.12 1.01
N ASN A 45 -5.18 10.19 1.91
CA ASN A 45 -6.49 10.09 2.51
C ASN A 45 -6.72 11.28 3.47
N LYS A 46 -7.98 11.66 3.67
CA LYS A 46 -8.36 12.72 4.62
C LYS A 46 -7.96 12.37 6.04
N THR A 47 -7.99 11.10 6.40
CA THR A 47 -7.60 10.60 7.71
C THR A 47 -6.29 9.84 7.60
N ASN A 48 -5.38 10.06 8.54
CA ASN A 48 -4.13 9.30 8.59
C ASN A 48 -4.44 7.88 9.06
N ILE A 49 -4.27 6.91 8.15
CA ILE A 49 -4.45 5.47 8.40
C ILE A 49 -3.16 4.69 8.14
N SER A 50 -2.03 5.38 8.11
CA SER A 50 -0.72 4.77 7.81
C SER A 50 -0.28 3.73 8.84
N GLN A 51 -0.84 3.76 10.04
CA GLN A 51 -0.58 2.77 11.08
C GLN A 51 -1.16 1.39 10.75
N PHE A 52 -2.13 1.30 9.85
CA PHE A 52 -2.71 0.02 9.46
C PHE A 52 -1.83 -0.69 8.44
N ARG A 53 -1.56 -1.96 8.70
CA ARG A 53 -0.80 -2.83 7.80
C ARG A 53 -1.74 -3.89 7.22
N TRP A 54 -1.98 -3.81 5.90
CA TRP A 54 -2.88 -4.73 5.19
C TRP A 54 -2.17 -5.51 4.07
N THR A 55 -0.86 -5.51 4.09
CA THR A 55 -0.05 -6.32 3.18
C THR A 55 0.14 -7.73 3.73
N VAL A 56 0.45 -8.69 2.88
CA VAL A 56 0.66 -10.09 3.28
C VAL A 56 2.10 -10.48 2.98
N ASP A 57 2.92 -10.50 4.03
CA ASP A 57 4.33 -10.90 3.95
C ASP A 57 4.67 -12.02 4.94
N THR A 58 3.85 -12.17 5.97
CA THR A 58 4.07 -13.13 7.06
C THR A 58 2.84 -13.99 7.27
N SER A 59 3.00 -15.07 8.06
CA SER A 59 1.87 -15.93 8.44
C SER A 59 0.81 -15.19 9.25
N ASP A 60 1.21 -14.22 10.06
CA ASP A 60 0.26 -13.39 10.82
C ASP A 60 -0.55 -12.49 9.90
N ASP A 61 0.08 -11.94 8.87
CA ASP A 61 -0.61 -11.14 7.86
C ASP A 61 -1.66 -11.98 7.14
N LEU A 62 -1.32 -13.20 6.79
CA LEU A 62 -2.24 -14.13 6.13
C LEU A 62 -3.42 -14.48 7.05
N ALA A 63 -3.15 -14.74 8.33
CA ALA A 63 -4.20 -15.03 9.31
C ALA A 63 -5.17 -13.84 9.44
N PHE A 64 -4.63 -12.62 9.45
CA PHE A 64 -5.45 -11.41 9.47
C PHE A 64 -6.36 -11.34 8.23
N VAL A 65 -5.82 -11.51 7.05
CA VAL A 65 -6.60 -11.47 5.79
C VAL A 65 -7.67 -12.55 5.78
N LYS A 66 -7.35 -13.76 6.22
CA LYS A 66 -8.34 -14.84 6.35
C LYS A 66 -9.48 -14.46 7.29
N SER A 67 -9.18 -13.79 8.40
CA SER A 67 -10.19 -13.32 9.34
C SER A 67 -11.13 -12.28 8.73
N ILE A 68 -10.59 -11.37 7.92
CA ILE A 68 -11.38 -10.37 7.20
C ILE A 68 -12.33 -11.06 6.22
N PHE A 69 -11.83 -11.96 5.39
CA PHE A 69 -12.67 -12.69 4.44
C PHE A 69 -13.73 -13.53 5.14
N ALA A 70 -13.38 -14.19 6.23
CA ALA A 70 -14.34 -14.98 7.00
C ALA A 70 -15.48 -14.11 7.56
N HIS A 71 -15.18 -12.90 7.99
CA HIS A 71 -16.20 -11.97 8.48
C HIS A 71 -17.22 -11.61 7.40
N PHE A 72 -16.76 -11.44 6.16
CA PHE A 72 -17.60 -11.04 5.02
C PHE A 72 -18.11 -12.23 4.19
N GLU A 73 -17.79 -13.46 4.56
CA GLU A 73 -18.12 -14.68 3.80
C GLU A 73 -19.61 -14.88 3.58
N SER A 74 -20.44 -14.54 4.58
CA SER A 74 -21.91 -14.65 4.49
C SER A 74 -22.55 -13.48 3.75
N LYS A 75 -21.79 -12.45 3.45
CA LYS A 75 -22.18 -11.28 2.67
C LYS A 75 -21.49 -11.40 1.33
N GLU A 76 -22.11 -10.89 0.28
CA GLU A 76 -21.49 -10.90 -1.04
C GLU A 76 -20.05 -10.39 -0.99
N ILE A 77 -19.19 -10.98 -1.85
CA ILE A 77 -17.74 -10.74 -1.90
C ILE A 77 -17.37 -9.26 -2.24
N ASN A 78 -18.31 -8.35 -2.18
CA ASN A 78 -18.18 -6.95 -2.56
C ASN A 78 -18.00 -6.02 -1.36
N PHE A 79 -17.18 -6.41 -0.39
CA PHE A 79 -16.83 -5.47 0.68
C PHE A 79 -15.81 -4.45 0.18
N THR A 80 -15.92 -3.23 0.69
CA THR A 80 -15.07 -2.10 0.29
C THR A 80 -13.95 -1.87 1.30
N PHE A 81 -13.02 -0.97 0.95
CA PHE A 81 -12.00 -0.48 1.86
C PHE A 81 -12.62 0.09 3.15
N GLU A 82 -13.68 0.87 3.02
CA GLU A 82 -14.39 1.46 4.15
C GLU A 82 -15.01 0.41 5.06
N ASP A 83 -15.54 -0.67 4.48
CA ASP A 83 -16.09 -1.80 5.24
C ASP A 83 -15.01 -2.46 6.10
N VAL A 84 -13.83 -2.68 5.55
CA VAL A 84 -12.70 -3.26 6.29
C VAL A 84 -12.24 -2.31 7.39
N LEU A 85 -12.12 -1.03 7.09
CA LEU A 85 -11.70 -0.02 8.07
C LEU A 85 -12.66 0.04 9.26
N LYS A 86 -13.96 0.00 8.99
CA LYS A 86 -15.01 -0.02 10.03
C LYS A 86 -14.89 -1.28 10.88
N LEU A 87 -14.75 -2.44 10.25
CA LEU A 87 -14.60 -3.72 10.96
C LEU A 87 -13.42 -3.70 11.92
N VAL A 88 -12.28 -3.22 11.46
CA VAL A 88 -11.05 -3.15 12.25
C VAL A 88 -11.20 -2.20 13.44
N LYS A 89 -11.86 -1.06 13.25
CA LYS A 89 -12.12 -0.10 14.33
C LYS A 89 -13.07 -0.67 15.38
N GLU A 90 -14.04 -1.48 14.97
CA GLU A 90 -15.02 -2.11 15.86
C GLU A 90 -14.45 -3.33 16.59
N HIS A 91 -13.37 -3.94 16.08
CA HIS A 91 -12.78 -5.16 16.62
C HIS A 91 -11.30 -4.95 16.97
N PRO A 92 -10.98 -4.40 18.14
CA PRO A 92 -9.60 -4.11 18.56
C PRO A 92 -8.66 -5.32 18.53
N ASN A 93 -9.18 -6.53 18.67
CA ASN A 93 -8.38 -7.75 18.59
C ASN A 93 -7.78 -7.96 17.20
N LEU A 94 -8.49 -7.57 16.15
CA LEU A 94 -7.96 -7.60 14.78
C LEU A 94 -6.84 -6.57 14.61
N ASN A 95 -6.96 -5.42 15.26
CA ASN A 95 -5.94 -4.38 15.21
C ASN A 95 -4.57 -4.86 15.66
N ARG A 96 -4.50 -5.78 16.63
CA ARG A 96 -3.23 -6.33 17.10
C ARG A 96 -2.45 -7.08 16.02
N ILE A 97 -3.15 -7.63 15.06
CA ILE A 97 -2.54 -8.33 13.93
C ILE A 97 -2.07 -7.33 12.87
N MET A 98 -2.78 -6.21 12.75
CA MET A 98 -2.50 -5.17 11.74
C MET A 98 -1.35 -4.25 12.11
N PHE A 99 -1.25 -3.86 13.38
CA PHE A 99 -0.23 -2.93 13.85
C PHE A 99 1.10 -3.64 14.04
N ARG A 100 2.10 -3.15 13.34
CA ARG A 100 3.47 -3.64 13.45
C ARG A 100 4.46 -2.51 13.55
#